data_266fdb24eea8e1188b2e9c58ee4fe7f4
#
_entry.id   266fdb24eea8e1188b2e9c58ee4fe7f4
#
_cell.length_a   1.000
_cell.length_b   1.000
_cell.length_c   1.000
_cell.angle_alpha   90.00
_cell.angle_beta   90.00
_cell.angle_gamma   90.00
#
_symmetry.space_group_name_H-M   'P 1'
#
loop_
_entity.id
_entity.type
_entity.pdbx_description
1 polymer ?
#
loop_
_entity_poly.entity_id
_entity_poly.type
_entity_poly.pdbx_seq_one_letter_code
_entity_poly.pdbx_strand_id
1 'polypeptide(L)'
;LKATLINQPDEVYEIRQREALDALTKSDEALEKSLQWSLATDRAVMAEAMHDVLTTDLRDEMAGFPVPLTVLYARDDAIPNMERVEQQFLSGYGPVPKVEMVAVDGALHFVMYDQPDAYADAVEAFVAQLTE
;
A
#
# COMPACT_ATOMS: atom_id res chain seq x y z
N LEU A 1 -9.01 -8.41 16.38
CA LEU A 1 -7.94 -8.52 15.39
C LEU A 1 -6.62 -8.99 16.01
N LYS A 2 -6.01 -8.26 17.00
CA LYS A 2 -4.72 -8.61 17.61
C LYS A 2 -4.69 -10.05 18.15
N ALA A 3 -5.64 -10.42 19.03
CA ALA A 3 -5.69 -11.76 19.61
C ALA A 3 -5.85 -12.87 18.55
N THR A 4 -6.55 -12.60 17.47
CA THR A 4 -6.75 -13.56 16.37
C THR A 4 -5.45 -13.80 15.63
N LEU A 5 -4.67 -12.75 15.32
CA LEU A 5 -3.39 -12.88 14.64
C LEU A 5 -2.35 -13.62 15.49
N ILE A 6 -2.29 -13.32 16.78
CA ILE A 6 -1.29 -13.89 17.70
C ILE A 6 -1.53 -15.38 17.99
N ASN A 7 -2.79 -15.77 18.20
CA ASN A 7 -3.13 -17.08 18.78
C ASN A 7 -3.57 -18.14 17.76
N GLN A 8 -3.58 -17.84 16.45
CA GLN A 8 -3.95 -18.86 15.47
C GLN A 8 -2.82 -19.88 15.24
N PRO A 9 -3.15 -21.14 14.89
CA PRO A 9 -2.16 -22.14 14.51
C PRO A 9 -1.29 -21.70 13.33
N ASP A 10 -0.02 -22.13 13.27
CA ASP A 10 0.93 -21.72 12.26
C ASP A 10 0.45 -21.98 10.83
N GLU A 11 -0.09 -23.16 10.57
CA GLU A 11 -0.64 -23.53 9.26
C GLU A 11 -1.79 -22.60 8.82
N VAL A 12 -2.66 -22.21 9.75
CA VAL A 12 -3.78 -21.31 9.48
C VAL A 12 -3.25 -19.89 9.22
N TYR A 13 -2.22 -19.48 9.96
CA TYR A 13 -1.57 -18.18 9.75
C TYR A 13 -0.96 -18.09 8.36
N GLU A 14 -0.17 -19.10 7.95
CA GLU A 14 0.47 -19.14 6.64
C GLU A 14 -0.54 -19.07 5.49
N ILE A 15 -1.62 -19.88 5.56
CA ILE A 15 -2.68 -19.88 4.53
C ILE A 15 -3.30 -18.49 4.41
N ARG A 16 -3.64 -17.86 5.54
CA ARG A 16 -4.26 -16.53 5.55
C ARG A 16 -3.31 -15.42 5.08
N GLN A 17 -2.02 -15.52 5.41
CA GLN A 17 -1.03 -14.57 4.92
C GLN A 17 -0.88 -14.68 3.41
N ARG A 18 -0.81 -15.91 2.87
CA ARG A 18 -0.75 -16.14 1.43
C ARG A 18 -1.97 -15.57 0.72
N GLU A 19 -3.18 -15.86 1.18
CA GLU A 19 -4.42 -15.31 0.60
C GLU A 19 -4.46 -13.78 0.64
N ALA A 20 -4.04 -13.18 1.74
CA ALA A 20 -4.01 -11.73 1.89
C ALA A 20 -2.97 -11.07 0.96
N LEU A 21 -1.79 -11.68 0.81
CA LEU A 21 -0.71 -11.17 -0.03
C LEU A 21 -1.00 -11.38 -1.53
N ASP A 22 -1.66 -12.48 -1.90
CA ASP A 22 -2.10 -12.76 -3.27
C ASP A 22 -3.04 -11.65 -3.81
N ALA A 23 -3.86 -11.10 -2.93
CA ALA A 23 -4.72 -9.95 -3.28
C ALA A 23 -3.96 -8.61 -3.44
N LEU A 24 -2.67 -8.55 -3.10
CA LEU A 24 -1.87 -7.32 -3.10
C LEU A 24 -0.87 -7.21 -4.26
N THR A 25 -0.65 -8.27 -5.04
CA THR A 25 0.29 -8.27 -6.17
C THR A 25 -0.11 -9.28 -7.23
N LYS A 26 0.28 -9.02 -8.47
CA LYS A 26 0.19 -9.96 -9.60
C LYS A 26 1.48 -10.74 -9.82
N SER A 27 2.53 -10.42 -9.08
CA SER A 27 3.85 -11.03 -9.19
C SER A 27 3.99 -12.22 -8.24
N ASP A 28 4.13 -13.43 -8.79
CA ASP A 28 4.41 -14.64 -8.00
C ASP A 28 5.69 -14.50 -7.17
N GLU A 29 6.73 -13.86 -7.72
CA GLU A 29 7.98 -13.61 -7.00
C GLU A 29 7.75 -12.68 -5.79
N ALA A 30 6.99 -11.60 -5.97
CA ALA A 30 6.65 -10.68 -4.89
C ALA A 30 5.81 -11.35 -3.82
N LEU A 31 4.84 -12.19 -4.21
CA LEU A 31 4.02 -12.99 -3.29
C LEU A 31 4.89 -13.88 -2.40
N GLU A 32 5.74 -14.72 -3.00
CA GLU A 32 6.57 -15.66 -2.25
C GLU A 32 7.56 -14.95 -1.33
N LYS A 33 8.18 -13.87 -1.79
CA LYS A 33 9.10 -13.06 -1.00
C LYS A 33 8.41 -12.37 0.17
N SER A 34 7.25 -11.77 -0.06
CA SER A 34 6.45 -11.11 0.97
C SER A 34 5.91 -12.10 2.00
N LEU A 35 5.54 -13.31 1.56
CA LEU A 35 5.12 -14.38 2.46
C LEU A 35 6.27 -14.81 3.39
N GLN A 36 7.47 -15.00 2.85
CA GLN A 36 8.65 -15.32 3.67
C GLN A 36 8.90 -14.25 4.74
N TRP A 37 8.82 -12.98 4.39
CA TRP A 37 8.97 -11.88 5.35
C TRP A 37 7.85 -11.86 6.39
N SER A 38 6.61 -12.07 5.96
CA SER A 38 5.46 -12.12 6.86
C SER A 38 5.59 -13.25 7.90
N LEU A 39 6.00 -14.45 7.46
CA LEU A 39 6.19 -15.60 8.34
C LEU A 39 7.40 -15.45 9.28
N ALA A 40 8.42 -14.69 8.89
CA ALA A 40 9.58 -14.38 9.73
C ALA A 40 9.33 -13.24 10.72
N THR A 41 8.24 -12.48 10.55
CA THR A 41 7.91 -11.36 11.42
C THR A 41 7.24 -11.85 12.71
N ASP A 42 7.62 -11.26 13.85
CA ASP A 42 6.94 -11.50 15.14
C ASP A 42 5.47 -11.10 15.03
N ARG A 43 4.57 -12.03 15.39
CA ARG A 43 3.11 -11.85 15.24
C ARG A 43 2.54 -10.75 16.14
N ALA A 44 3.14 -10.53 17.31
CA ALA A 44 2.69 -9.46 18.20
C ALA A 44 3.05 -8.10 17.60
N VAL A 45 4.24 -7.97 17.02
CA VAL A 45 4.67 -6.76 16.31
C VAL A 45 3.78 -6.51 15.08
N MET A 46 3.51 -7.54 14.27
CA MET A 46 2.61 -7.43 13.13
C MET A 46 1.20 -7.00 13.56
N ALA A 47 0.67 -7.60 14.61
CA ALA A 47 -0.68 -7.29 15.12
C ALA A 47 -0.80 -5.86 15.65
N GLU A 48 0.26 -5.34 16.28
CA GLU A 48 0.35 -3.95 16.75
C GLU A 48 0.42 -2.98 15.58
N ALA A 49 1.33 -3.20 14.63
CA ALA A 49 1.48 -2.37 13.44
C ALA A 49 0.18 -2.29 12.62
N MET A 50 -0.47 -3.43 12.40
CA MET A 50 -1.75 -3.46 11.67
C MET A 50 -2.87 -2.74 12.44
N HIS A 51 -2.87 -2.83 13.77
CA HIS A 51 -3.82 -2.08 14.57
C HIS A 51 -3.62 -0.57 14.38
N ASP A 52 -2.38 -0.10 14.50
CA ASP A 52 -2.05 1.32 14.39
C ASP A 52 -2.38 1.88 13.00
N VAL A 53 -2.06 1.14 11.93
CA VAL A 53 -2.43 1.51 10.55
C VAL A 53 -3.96 1.65 10.40
N LEU A 54 -4.75 0.75 11.00
CA LEU A 54 -6.21 0.74 10.85
C LEU A 54 -6.93 1.76 11.77
N THR A 55 -6.27 2.26 12.79
CA THR A 55 -6.89 3.15 13.80
C THR A 55 -6.33 4.58 13.80
N THR A 56 -5.22 4.83 13.12
CA THR A 56 -4.64 6.18 12.99
C THR A 56 -5.28 6.92 11.83
N ASP A 57 -5.81 8.09 12.09
CA ASP A 57 -6.40 9.00 11.10
C ASP A 57 -5.55 10.27 11.02
N LEU A 58 -4.91 10.51 9.89
CA LEU A 58 -4.03 11.65 9.65
C LEU A 58 -4.66 12.69 8.70
N ARG A 59 -5.93 12.54 8.35
CA ARG A 59 -6.57 13.43 7.36
C ARG A 59 -6.57 14.90 7.76
N ASP A 60 -6.70 15.17 9.03
CA ASP A 60 -6.69 16.56 9.55
C ASP A 60 -5.31 17.23 9.41
N GLU A 61 -4.22 16.44 9.37
CA GLU A 61 -2.86 16.95 9.19
C GLU A 61 -2.50 17.22 7.71
N MET A 62 -3.25 16.64 6.76
CA MET A 62 -2.94 16.73 5.33
C MET A 62 -2.92 18.17 4.82
N ALA A 63 -3.80 19.03 5.29
CA ALA A 63 -3.84 20.45 4.89
C ALA A 63 -2.57 21.24 5.28
N GLY A 64 -1.87 20.79 6.32
CA GLY A 64 -0.63 21.38 6.81
C GLY A 64 0.64 20.69 6.32
N PHE A 65 0.54 19.73 5.36
CA PHE A 65 1.69 18.98 4.89
C PHE A 65 2.72 19.91 4.22
N PRO A 66 3.98 19.98 4.73
CA PRO A 66 4.87 21.11 4.43
C PRO A 66 5.71 20.94 3.14
N VAL A 67 5.72 19.76 2.55
CA VAL A 67 6.58 19.41 1.40
C VAL A 67 5.73 18.92 0.22
N PRO A 68 6.27 18.97 -1.02
CA PRO A 68 5.63 18.34 -2.16
C PRO A 68 5.37 16.86 -1.93
N LEU A 69 4.23 16.37 -2.36
CA LEU A 69 3.82 14.97 -2.23
C LEU A 69 3.36 14.43 -3.58
N THR A 70 3.96 13.32 -4.01
CA THR A 70 3.42 12.52 -5.11
C THR A 70 2.89 11.21 -4.54
N VAL A 71 1.63 10.93 -4.81
CA VAL A 71 0.94 9.71 -4.37
C VAL A 71 0.75 8.80 -5.58
N LEU A 72 1.48 7.67 -5.58
CA LEU A 72 1.24 6.60 -6.54
C LEU A 72 0.17 5.67 -5.99
N TYR A 73 -0.88 5.43 -6.76
CA TYR A 73 -1.93 4.50 -6.35
C TYR A 73 -2.23 3.48 -7.44
N ALA A 74 -2.52 2.27 -7.00
CA ALA A 74 -2.87 1.17 -7.89
C ALA A 74 -4.21 1.40 -8.58
N ARG A 75 -4.30 1.07 -9.87
CA ARG A 75 -5.54 1.06 -10.65
C ARG A 75 -5.61 -0.20 -11.50
N ASP A 76 -6.60 -1.05 -11.17
CA ASP A 76 -6.80 -2.31 -11.88
C ASP A 76 -8.25 -2.79 -11.78
N ASP A 77 -8.73 -3.50 -12.80
CA ASP A 77 -10.08 -4.05 -12.83
C ASP A 77 -10.33 -5.13 -11.76
N ALA A 78 -9.26 -5.75 -11.24
CA ALA A 78 -9.34 -6.69 -10.14
C ALA A 78 -9.64 -6.01 -8.78
N ILE A 79 -9.45 -4.69 -8.67
CA ILE A 79 -9.74 -3.94 -7.44
C ILE A 79 -11.25 -3.66 -7.38
N PRO A 80 -11.98 -4.20 -6.40
CA PRO A 80 -13.41 -3.98 -6.29
C PRO A 80 -13.75 -2.50 -6.09
N ASN A 81 -14.73 -2.00 -6.85
CA ASN A 81 -15.19 -0.61 -6.77
C ASN A 81 -14.06 0.42 -6.98
N MET A 82 -13.22 0.24 -8.00
CA MET A 82 -12.03 1.06 -8.26
C MET A 82 -12.36 2.57 -8.29
N GLU A 83 -13.48 2.98 -8.88
CA GLU A 83 -13.92 4.37 -8.87
C GLU A 83 -14.07 4.94 -7.45
N ARG A 84 -14.64 4.16 -6.52
CA ARG A 84 -14.76 4.57 -5.12
C ARG A 84 -13.40 4.65 -4.44
N VAL A 85 -12.51 3.72 -4.72
CA VAL A 85 -11.14 3.70 -4.18
C VAL A 85 -10.39 4.94 -4.65
N GLU A 86 -10.47 5.28 -5.93
CA GLU A 86 -9.87 6.49 -6.50
C GLU A 86 -10.42 7.77 -5.84
N GLN A 87 -11.73 7.87 -5.65
CA GLN A 87 -12.33 8.99 -4.93
C GLN A 87 -11.85 9.10 -3.47
N GLN A 88 -11.59 7.97 -2.82
CA GLN A 88 -11.04 7.97 -1.46
C GLN A 88 -9.60 8.52 -1.44
N PHE A 89 -8.75 8.15 -2.39
CA PHE A 89 -7.41 8.72 -2.52
C PHE A 89 -7.48 10.24 -2.79
N LEU A 90 -8.26 10.66 -3.77
CA LEU A 90 -8.42 12.07 -4.13
C LEU A 90 -8.95 12.90 -2.95
N SER A 91 -9.90 12.38 -2.18
CA SER A 91 -10.43 13.10 -1.03
C SER A 91 -9.47 13.13 0.16
N GLY A 92 -8.70 12.05 0.38
CA GLY A 92 -7.77 11.93 1.49
C GLY A 92 -6.52 12.81 1.32
N TYR A 93 -5.97 12.84 0.13
CA TYR A 93 -4.73 13.59 -0.17
C TYR A 93 -4.98 14.97 -0.80
N GLY A 94 -6.17 15.22 -1.35
CA GLY A 94 -6.52 16.50 -1.99
C GLY A 94 -6.29 17.76 -1.14
N PRO A 95 -6.41 17.74 0.19
CA PRO A 95 -6.07 18.89 1.04
C PRO A 95 -4.59 19.27 1.07
N VAL A 96 -3.67 18.39 0.63
CA VAL A 96 -2.22 18.70 0.58
C VAL A 96 -1.95 19.79 -0.45
N PRO A 97 -1.29 20.92 -0.10
CA PRO A 97 -1.15 22.07 -0.98
C PRO A 97 -0.38 21.82 -2.28
N LYS A 98 0.51 20.83 -2.29
CA LYS A 98 1.33 20.46 -3.44
C LYS A 98 1.29 18.94 -3.63
N VAL A 99 0.12 18.42 -3.95
CA VAL A 99 -0.07 17.00 -4.21
C VAL A 99 -0.15 16.73 -5.71
N GLU A 100 0.55 15.69 -6.15
CA GLU A 100 0.40 15.06 -7.45
C GLU A 100 -0.14 13.65 -7.24
N MET A 101 -1.18 13.29 -8.01
CA MET A 101 -1.80 11.96 -7.93
C MET A 101 -1.48 11.18 -9.22
N VAL A 102 -0.76 10.08 -9.09
CA VAL A 102 -0.33 9.24 -10.21
C VAL A 102 -0.97 7.86 -10.11
N ALA A 103 -1.90 7.57 -11.02
CA ALA A 103 -2.47 6.24 -11.14
C ALA A 103 -1.51 5.29 -11.86
N VAL A 104 -1.27 4.12 -11.29
CA VAL A 104 -0.46 3.07 -11.91
C VAL A 104 -1.39 1.97 -12.42
N ASP A 105 -1.63 1.98 -13.73
CA ASP A 105 -2.52 1.03 -14.39
C ASP A 105 -1.95 -0.39 -14.40
N GLY A 106 -2.81 -1.38 -14.18
CA GLY A 106 -2.45 -2.79 -14.21
C GLY A 106 -1.70 -3.26 -12.96
N ALA A 107 -1.63 -2.43 -11.91
CA ALA A 107 -1.01 -2.76 -10.63
C ALA A 107 -2.04 -3.00 -9.52
N LEU A 108 -1.69 -3.87 -8.58
CA LEU A 108 -2.29 -3.97 -7.26
C LEU A 108 -1.45 -3.18 -6.23
N HIS A 109 -1.60 -3.48 -4.94
CA HIS A 109 -0.99 -2.70 -3.86
C HIS A 109 0.54 -2.56 -3.97
N PHE A 110 1.23 -3.60 -4.41
CA PHE A 110 2.68 -3.58 -4.58
C PHE A 110 3.08 -3.09 -5.98
N VAL A 111 2.76 -1.83 -6.28
CA VAL A 111 2.98 -1.21 -7.60
C VAL A 111 4.40 -1.38 -8.13
N MET A 112 5.41 -1.36 -7.25
CA MET A 112 6.82 -1.52 -7.63
C MET A 112 7.17 -2.92 -8.15
N TYR A 113 6.37 -3.93 -7.82
CA TYR A 113 6.53 -5.28 -8.34
C TYR A 113 5.68 -5.53 -9.57
N ASP A 114 4.45 -4.99 -9.57
CA ASP A 114 3.50 -5.23 -10.66
C ASP A 114 3.82 -4.39 -11.89
N GLN A 115 4.31 -3.15 -11.70
CA GLN A 115 4.64 -2.18 -12.76
C GLN A 115 5.97 -1.47 -12.45
N PRO A 116 7.12 -2.18 -12.47
CA PRO A 116 8.41 -1.64 -12.05
C PRO A 116 8.87 -0.44 -12.87
N ASP A 117 8.63 -0.44 -14.17
CA ASP A 117 9.03 0.66 -15.05
C ASP A 117 8.21 1.93 -14.75
N ALA A 118 6.88 1.80 -14.66
CA ALA A 118 6.01 2.92 -14.32
C ALA A 118 6.29 3.49 -12.92
N TYR A 119 6.65 2.62 -11.98
CA TYR A 119 7.09 3.04 -10.65
C TYR A 119 8.42 3.82 -10.71
N ALA A 120 9.41 3.32 -11.45
CA ALA A 120 10.70 3.99 -11.62
C ALA A 120 10.55 5.35 -12.28
N ASP A 121 9.79 5.43 -13.38
CA ASP A 121 9.52 6.68 -14.11
C ASP A 121 8.87 7.74 -13.19
N ALA A 122 7.91 7.33 -12.36
CA ALA A 122 7.24 8.25 -11.42
C ALA A 122 8.21 8.76 -10.33
N VAL A 123 9.09 7.90 -9.82
CA VAL A 123 10.13 8.29 -8.85
C VAL A 123 11.13 9.24 -9.48
N GLU A 124 11.59 8.98 -10.71
CA GLU A 124 12.52 9.86 -11.43
C GLU A 124 11.88 11.22 -11.72
N ALA A 125 10.64 11.25 -12.15
CA ALA A 125 9.89 12.49 -12.37
C ALA A 125 9.78 13.32 -11.08
N PHE A 126 9.46 12.68 -9.94
CA PHE A 126 9.41 13.36 -8.65
C PHE A 126 10.77 13.96 -8.25
N VAL A 127 11.86 13.18 -8.39
CA VAL A 127 13.22 13.67 -8.06
C VAL A 127 13.62 14.84 -8.95
N ALA A 128 13.28 14.80 -10.24
CA ALA A 128 13.58 15.89 -11.17
C ALA A 128 12.90 17.21 -10.76
N GLN A 129 11.65 17.16 -10.28
CA GLN A 129 10.94 18.36 -9.80
C GLN A 129 11.59 19.01 -8.57
N LEU A 130 12.33 18.25 -7.75
CA LEU A 130 12.99 18.78 -6.55
C LEU A 130 14.30 19.49 -6.86
N THR A 131 14.83 19.34 -8.06
CA THR A 131 16.14 19.89 -8.49
C THR A 131 16.03 21.15 -9.35
N GLU A 132 14.81 21.56 -9.70
CA GLU A 132 14.50 22.84 -10.37
C GLU A 132 14.19 23.96 -9.36
#